data_5a8c1d28645c6f0e8ee97a7e1537ec0d
#
_entry.id   5a8c1d28645c6f0e8ee97a7e1537ec0d
#
_cell.length_a   1.000
_cell.length_b   1.000
_cell.length_c   1.000
_cell.angle_alpha   90.00
_cell.angle_beta   90.00
_cell.angle_gamma   90.00
#
_symmetry.space_group_name_H-M   'P 1'
#
loop_
_entity.id
_entity.type
_entity.pdbx_description
1 polymer ?
#
loop_
_entity_poly.entity_id
_entity_poly.type
_entity_poly.pdbx_seq_one_letter_code
_entity_poly.pdbx_strand_id
1 'polypeptide(L)'
;MKYYHGTSIQGRKVILPPTETNVLREDFRQGFLDCVFVTPLRKSAETYARKCAAKFGGKPVVYEVRPVNPSEINVSQYICDKALVVRSYRV
;
A
#
# COMPACT_ATOMS: atom_id res chain seq x y z
N MET A 1 -11.71 2.17 -12.51
CA MET A 1 -10.27 2.38 -12.30
C MET A 1 -9.74 1.37 -11.31
N LYS A 2 -8.60 0.78 -11.58
CA LYS A 2 -7.95 -0.14 -10.66
C LYS A 2 -6.95 0.60 -9.78
N TYR A 3 -6.85 0.17 -8.52
CA TYR A 3 -5.89 0.71 -7.57
C TYR A 3 -4.96 -0.39 -7.08
N TYR A 4 -3.74 -0.01 -6.74
CA TYR A 4 -2.70 -0.93 -6.31
C TYR A 4 -2.02 -0.42 -5.04
N HIS A 5 -1.55 -1.36 -4.23
CA HIS A 5 -0.79 -1.07 -3.01
C HIS A 5 0.47 -1.95 -3.00
N GLY A 6 1.62 -1.32 -2.93
CA GLY A 6 2.91 -2.01 -2.88
C GLY A 6 3.41 -2.16 -1.45
N THR A 7 3.90 -3.33 -1.12
CA THR A 7 4.41 -3.62 0.23
C THR A 7 5.36 -4.81 0.19
N SER A 8 5.97 -5.14 1.31
CA SER A 8 6.74 -6.37 1.49
C SER A 8 6.07 -7.34 2.46
N ILE A 9 4.81 -7.11 2.82
CA ILE A 9 4.05 -7.97 3.74
C ILE A 9 3.15 -8.89 2.93
N GLN A 10 3.39 -10.20 3.03
CA GLN A 10 2.65 -11.22 2.28
C GLN A 10 1.35 -11.62 2.99
N GLY A 11 0.43 -12.23 2.24
CA GLY A 11 -0.75 -12.87 2.80
C GLY A 11 -1.82 -11.94 3.33
N ARG A 12 -1.87 -10.71 2.86
CA ARG A 12 -2.89 -9.75 3.31
C ARG A 12 -4.19 -9.91 2.54
N LYS A 13 -5.31 -9.84 3.25
CA LYS A 13 -6.66 -9.78 2.68
C LYS A 13 -7.24 -8.38 2.76
N VAL A 14 -6.82 -7.62 3.75
CA VAL A 14 -7.20 -6.22 3.96
C VAL A 14 -5.92 -5.46 4.29
N ILE A 15 -5.75 -4.30 3.66
CA ILE A 15 -4.65 -3.39 3.98
C ILE A 15 -5.21 -2.34 4.93
N LEU A 16 -4.64 -2.30 6.13
CA LEU A 16 -5.04 -1.37 7.18
C LEU A 16 -3.96 -0.31 7.40
N PRO A 17 -4.34 0.87 7.90
CA PRO A 17 -3.34 1.87 8.28
C PRO A 17 -2.36 1.33 9.31
N PRO A 18 -1.11 1.82 9.33
CA PRO A 18 -0.10 1.35 10.29
C PRO A 18 -0.53 1.44 11.74
N THR A 19 -1.33 2.44 12.09
CA THR A 19 -1.83 2.63 13.46
C THR A 19 -2.80 1.54 13.91
N GLU A 20 -3.48 0.88 12.97
CA GLU A 20 -4.44 -0.17 13.28
C GLU A 20 -3.80 -1.56 13.29
N THR A 21 -2.63 -1.72 12.70
CA THR A 21 -1.96 -3.01 12.58
C THR A 21 -0.90 -3.24 13.63
N ASN A 22 -0.58 -2.24 14.45
CA ASN A 22 0.55 -2.23 15.38
C ASN A 22 1.90 -2.53 14.72
N VAL A 23 1.95 -2.48 13.40
CA VAL A 23 3.19 -2.60 12.65
C VAL A 23 3.73 -1.19 12.48
N LEU A 24 4.36 -0.68 13.54
CA LEU A 24 5.03 0.61 13.51
C LEU A 24 6.30 0.47 12.69
N ARG A 25 6.16 0.50 11.40
CA ARG A 25 7.29 0.68 10.53
C ARG A 25 7.53 2.17 10.39
N GLU A 26 8.78 2.59 10.49
CA GLU A 26 9.13 3.93 10.05
C GLU A 26 8.71 4.05 8.60
N ASP A 27 7.65 4.78 8.37
CA ASP A 27 7.14 4.97 7.04
C ASP A 27 7.93 6.08 6.37
N PHE A 28 8.12 5.95 5.06
CA PHE A 28 8.63 7.02 4.22
C PHE A 28 7.70 8.24 4.24
N ARG A 29 6.51 8.11 4.80
CA ARG A 29 5.43 9.10 4.74
C ARG A 29 4.93 9.43 6.13
N GLN A 30 5.82 9.93 6.97
CA GLN A 30 5.47 10.39 8.30
C GLN A 30 4.33 11.42 8.20
N GLY A 31 3.34 11.30 9.05
CA GLY A 31 2.16 12.16 9.07
C GLY A 31 0.90 11.55 8.43
N PHE A 32 1.02 10.39 7.78
CA PHE A 32 -0.11 9.68 7.18
C PHE A 32 -0.25 8.27 7.75
N LEU A 33 -0.05 8.13 9.06
CA LEU A 33 -0.06 6.82 9.73
C LEU A 33 -1.47 6.27 9.92
N ASP A 34 -2.49 7.09 9.77
CA ASP A 34 -3.90 6.73 9.93
C ASP A 34 -4.61 6.43 8.61
N CYS A 35 -3.88 6.33 7.53
CA CYS A 35 -4.45 6.05 6.22
C CYS A 35 -3.58 5.08 5.43
N VAL A 36 -4.16 4.56 4.35
CA VAL A 36 -3.48 3.65 3.42
C VAL A 36 -3.23 4.39 2.11
N PHE A 37 -2.02 4.26 1.58
CA PHE A 37 -1.69 4.81 0.27
C PHE A 37 -1.96 3.79 -0.82
N VAL A 38 -2.65 4.22 -1.87
CA VAL A 38 -2.90 3.42 -3.07
C VAL A 38 -2.59 4.26 -4.30
N THR A 39 -2.35 3.60 -5.41
CA THR A 39 -2.04 4.27 -6.68
C THR A 39 -2.76 3.57 -7.82
N PRO A 40 -3.24 4.30 -8.84
CA PRO A 40 -3.76 3.68 -10.06
C PRO A 40 -2.64 3.14 -10.97
N LEU A 41 -1.37 3.45 -10.67
CA LEU A 41 -0.23 3.06 -11.48
C LEU A 41 0.47 1.84 -10.87
N ARG A 42 0.33 0.69 -11.51
CA ARG A 42 0.95 -0.55 -11.03
C ARG A 42 2.47 -0.42 -10.90
N LYS A 43 3.12 0.25 -11.84
CA LYS A 43 4.58 0.44 -11.79
C LYS A 43 5.03 1.22 -10.56
N SER A 44 4.24 2.21 -10.15
CA SER A 44 4.53 2.97 -8.92
C SER A 44 4.42 2.07 -7.70
N ALA A 45 3.40 1.22 -7.65
CA ALA A 45 3.24 0.26 -6.57
C ALA A 45 4.39 -0.75 -6.53
N GLU A 46 4.84 -1.22 -7.68
CA GLU A 46 6.00 -2.13 -7.79
C GLU A 46 7.27 -1.49 -7.24
N THR A 47 7.53 -0.25 -7.63
CA THR A 47 8.70 0.49 -7.15
C THR A 47 8.67 0.64 -5.63
N TYR A 48 7.50 1.01 -5.10
CA TYR A 48 7.32 1.15 -3.66
C TYR A 48 7.49 -0.18 -2.92
N ALA A 49 6.97 -1.26 -3.49
CA ALA A 49 7.12 -2.60 -2.92
C ALA A 49 8.59 -3.01 -2.81
N ARG A 50 9.38 -2.71 -3.84
CA ARG A 50 10.83 -2.99 -3.81
C ARG A 50 11.54 -2.16 -2.75
N LYS A 51 11.16 -0.91 -2.58
CA LYS A 51 11.71 -0.04 -1.53
C LYS A 51 11.37 -0.58 -0.15
N CYS A 52 10.14 -1.04 0.06
CA CYS A 52 9.73 -1.64 1.33
C CYS A 52 10.53 -2.90 1.63
N ALA A 53 10.72 -3.78 0.65
CA ALA A 53 11.50 -5.00 0.81
C ALA A 53 12.96 -4.68 1.13
N ALA A 54 13.54 -3.68 0.49
CA ALA A 54 14.92 -3.27 0.74
C ALA A 54 15.10 -2.68 2.13
N LYS A 55 14.13 -1.93 2.62
CA LYS A 55 14.23 -1.25 3.92
C LYS A 55 13.80 -2.13 5.10
N PHE A 56 12.74 -2.90 4.95
CA PHE A 56 12.12 -3.65 6.05
C PHE A 56 12.28 -5.16 5.94
N GLY A 57 12.82 -5.64 4.82
CA GLY A 57 12.90 -7.08 4.56
C GLY A 57 11.62 -7.64 3.96
N GLY A 58 11.60 -8.95 3.72
CA GLY A 58 10.51 -9.63 3.05
C GLY A 58 10.62 -9.57 1.54
N LYS A 59 9.58 -10.06 0.88
CA LYS A 59 9.53 -10.08 -0.58
C LYS A 59 8.55 -9.02 -1.08
N PRO A 60 8.89 -8.26 -2.12
CA PRO A 60 7.98 -7.25 -2.64
C PRO A 60 6.73 -7.91 -3.22
N VAL A 61 5.59 -7.30 -2.97
CA VAL A 61 4.30 -7.73 -3.48
C VAL A 61 3.45 -6.51 -3.81
N VAL A 62 2.65 -6.60 -4.86
CA VAL A 62 1.67 -5.60 -5.21
C VAL A 62 0.29 -6.23 -5.07
N TYR A 63 -0.58 -5.55 -4.34
CA TYR A 63 -1.98 -5.92 -4.22
C TYR A 63 -2.83 -5.03 -5.11
N GLU A 64 -3.71 -5.64 -5.91
CA GLU A 64 -4.82 -4.93 -6.52
C GLU A 64 -5.90 -4.79 -5.46
N VAL A 65 -6.38 -3.58 -5.22
CA VAL A 65 -7.23 -3.31 -4.07
C VAL A 65 -8.46 -2.49 -4.45
N ARG A 66 -9.49 -2.57 -3.60
CA ARG A 66 -10.62 -1.66 -3.59
C ARG A 66 -10.47 -0.73 -2.40
N PRO A 67 -10.13 0.54 -2.63
CA PRO A 67 -9.97 1.49 -1.53
C PRO A 67 -11.33 1.91 -0.96
N VAL A 68 -11.35 2.10 0.35
CA VAL A 68 -12.54 2.61 1.05
C VAL A 68 -12.34 4.09 1.31
N ASN A 69 -13.28 4.91 0.81
CA ASN A 69 -13.23 6.38 0.89
C ASN A 69 -11.92 6.97 0.35
N PRO A 70 -11.58 6.70 -0.92
CA PRO A 70 -10.34 7.22 -1.49
C PRO A 70 -10.39 8.73 -1.70
N SER A 71 -9.27 9.39 -1.41
CA SER A 71 -9.07 10.82 -1.66
C SER A 71 -7.79 11.01 -2.45
N GLU A 72 -7.86 11.81 -3.50
CA GLU A 72 -6.70 12.09 -4.33
C GLU A 72 -5.75 13.06 -3.62
N ILE A 73 -4.47 12.70 -3.56
CA ILE A 73 -3.41 13.62 -3.12
C ILE A 73 -2.80 14.29 -4.35
N ASN A 74 -2.51 13.50 -5.36
CA ASN A 74 -1.98 13.97 -6.65
C ASN A 74 -2.35 12.97 -7.74
N VAL A 75 -1.86 13.18 -8.95
CA VAL A 75 -2.22 12.39 -10.14
C VAL A 75 -2.00 10.90 -9.96
N SER A 76 -1.00 10.52 -9.17
CA SER A 76 -0.58 9.12 -9.03
C SER A 76 -0.74 8.56 -7.62
N GLN A 77 -1.28 9.35 -6.68
CA GLN A 77 -1.39 8.92 -5.29
C GLN A 77 -2.74 9.26 -4.70
N TYR A 78 -3.31 8.26 -4.03
CA TYR A 78 -4.55 8.39 -3.28
C TYR A 78 -4.34 7.87 -1.87
N ILE A 79 -5.07 8.41 -0.92
CA ILE A 79 -5.17 7.88 0.43
C ILE A 79 -6.58 7.33 0.65
N CYS A 80 -6.70 6.34 1.51
CA CYS A 80 -7.99 5.77 1.87
C CYS A 80 -7.98 5.26 3.30
N ASP A 81 -9.16 4.95 3.83
CA ASP A 81 -9.29 4.47 5.20
C ASP A 81 -8.73 3.06 5.34
N LYS A 82 -9.00 2.22 4.37
CA LYS A 82 -8.48 0.86 4.24
C LYS A 82 -8.61 0.42 2.80
N ALA A 83 -7.98 -0.67 2.44
CA ALA A 83 -8.06 -1.22 1.10
C ALA A 83 -8.35 -2.72 1.15
N LEU A 84 -9.37 -3.16 0.42
CA LEU A 84 -9.75 -4.56 0.34
C LEU A 84 -8.98 -5.22 -0.79
N VAL A 85 -8.27 -6.30 -0.48
CA VAL A 85 -7.44 -6.99 -1.48
C VAL A 85 -8.31 -7.81 -2.42
N VAL A 86 -8.14 -7.58 -3.72
CA VAL A 86 -8.80 -8.34 -4.78
C VAL A 86 -7.89 -9.47 -5.24
N ARG A 87 -6.61 -9.17 -5.48
CA ARG A 87 -5.60 -10.15 -5.88
C ARG A 87 -4.20 -9.61 -5.61
N SER A 88 -3.21 -10.51 -5.63
CA SER A 88 -1.81 -10.13 -5.43
C SER A 88 -0.97 -10.50 -6.65
N TYR A 89 0.10 -9.74 -6.84
CA TYR A 89 1.06 -9.94 -7.92
C TYR A 89 2.47 -9.97 -7.35
N ARG A 90 3.29 -10.86 -7.85
CA ARG A 90 4.73 -10.84 -7.56
C ARG A 90 5.40 -9.69 -8.31
N VAL A 91 6.40 -9.15 -7.70
CA VAL A 91 7.19 -8.07 -8.29
C VAL A 91 8.58 -8.56 -8.64
#